data_331aa442880b464959a909116a589746
#
_entry.id   331aa442880b464959a909116a589746
#
_cell.length_a   1.000
_cell.length_b   1.000
_cell.length_c   1.000
_cell.angle_alpha   90.00
_cell.angle_beta   90.00
_cell.angle_gamma   90.00
#
_symmetry.space_group_name_H-M   'P 1'
#
loop_
_entity.id
_entity.type
_entity.pdbx_description
1 polymer ?
#
loop_
_entity_poly.entity_id
_entity_poly.type
_entity_poly.pdbx_seq_one_letter_code
_entity_poly.pdbx_strand_id
1 'polypeptide(L)'
;FSEYAEGSSNNKYLEIYNPTDSIVSLAGYAYPSVSNDPTIPGEHEFWNAFDEGASIAPGDVYVIAHGSADSTILAEADETHNFLSNGDDGYALAFGTEDDYVLLDFVGDFNADPGSGWAVAGVADATKDHTLVRKFSVTSGNTDWTASAGTSAEDSEWIVLDQDDWTYLGSHAELKLVVVPGCDLSLI
;
A
#
# COMPACT_ATOMS: atom_id res chain seq x y z
N PHE A 1 3.66 -3.11 -3.08
CA PHE A 1 2.63 -2.08 -2.80
C PHE A 1 3.09 -0.72 -3.31
N SER A 2 2.18 0.02 -3.96
CA SER A 2 2.40 1.39 -4.40
C SER A 2 1.78 2.40 -3.44
N GLU A 3 0.66 2.05 -2.80
CA GLU A 3 -0.01 2.91 -1.84
C GLU A 3 -0.70 2.10 -0.74
N TYR A 4 -0.80 2.69 0.44
CA TYR A 4 -1.55 2.19 1.58
C TYR A 4 -2.25 3.37 2.24
N ALA A 5 -3.50 3.24 2.60
CA ALA A 5 -4.22 4.23 3.39
C ALA A 5 -4.97 3.61 4.56
N GLU A 6 -4.79 4.23 5.72
CA GLU A 6 -5.66 4.13 6.86
C GLU A 6 -6.18 5.55 7.14
N GLY A 7 -7.33 5.84 6.60
CA GLY A 7 -7.99 7.14 6.71
C GLY A 7 -9.10 7.15 7.74
N SER A 8 -9.89 8.22 7.72
CA SER A 8 -11.02 8.37 8.63
C SER A 8 -12.07 7.28 8.40
N SER A 9 -12.58 6.68 9.47
CA SER A 9 -13.63 5.66 9.42
C SER A 9 -13.21 4.42 8.60
N ASN A 10 -13.84 4.20 7.43
CA ASN A 10 -13.59 3.09 6.53
C ASN A 10 -12.83 3.50 5.26
N ASN A 11 -12.21 4.67 5.25
CA ASN A 11 -11.42 5.15 4.12
C ASN A 11 -10.06 4.45 4.08
N LYS A 12 -10.07 3.16 3.74
CA LYS A 12 -8.92 2.26 3.83
C LYS A 12 -8.75 1.53 2.52
N TYR A 13 -7.49 1.42 2.06
CA TYR A 13 -7.15 0.65 0.87
C TYR A 13 -5.68 0.22 0.85
N LEU A 14 -5.42 -0.79 0.04
CA LEU A 14 -4.10 -1.19 -0.42
C LEU A 14 -4.07 -1.01 -1.94
N GLU A 15 -2.96 -0.54 -2.48
CA GLU A 15 -2.74 -0.45 -3.92
C GLU A 15 -1.47 -1.19 -4.32
N ILE A 16 -1.53 -1.91 -5.44
CA ILE A 16 -0.42 -2.68 -5.99
C ILE A 16 -0.18 -2.22 -7.42
N TYR A 17 1.06 -1.90 -7.76
CA TYR A 17 1.48 -1.40 -9.06
C TYR A 17 2.15 -2.48 -9.91
N ASN A 18 1.86 -2.52 -11.20
CA ASN A 18 2.55 -3.32 -12.19
C ASN A 18 3.60 -2.49 -12.94
N PRO A 19 4.89 -2.55 -12.58
CA PRO A 19 5.95 -1.79 -13.26
C PRO A 19 6.38 -2.39 -14.60
N THR A 20 5.80 -3.51 -15.03
CA THR A 20 6.21 -4.23 -16.23
C THR A 20 5.52 -3.67 -17.50
N ASP A 21 5.98 -4.09 -18.66
CA ASP A 21 5.39 -3.78 -19.96
C ASP A 21 4.32 -4.80 -20.42
N SER A 22 3.94 -5.72 -19.53
CA SER A 22 3.02 -6.81 -19.81
C SER A 22 1.91 -6.90 -18.77
N ILE A 23 0.75 -7.45 -19.15
CA ILE A 23 -0.32 -7.75 -18.19
C ILE A 23 0.20 -8.78 -17.16
N VAL A 24 0.04 -8.50 -15.89
CA VAL A 24 0.34 -9.41 -14.79
C VAL A 24 -0.96 -10.01 -14.28
N SER A 25 -1.11 -11.34 -14.41
CA SER A 25 -2.21 -12.06 -13.75
C SER A 25 -1.92 -12.16 -12.26
N LEU A 26 -2.92 -11.87 -11.43
CA LEU A 26 -2.81 -12.04 -9.97
C LEU A 26 -3.12 -13.46 -9.50
N ALA A 27 -3.37 -14.40 -10.41
CA ALA A 27 -3.50 -15.82 -10.08
C ALA A 27 -2.21 -16.34 -9.42
N GLY A 28 -2.33 -16.87 -8.22
CA GLY A 28 -1.20 -17.32 -7.40
C GLY A 28 -0.53 -16.22 -6.58
N TYR A 29 -0.98 -14.97 -6.68
CA TYR A 29 -0.63 -13.93 -5.71
C TYR A 29 -1.66 -13.88 -4.58
N ALA A 30 -1.25 -13.35 -3.44
CA ALA A 30 -2.08 -13.09 -2.28
C ALA A 30 -1.55 -11.87 -1.50
N TYR A 31 -2.40 -11.30 -0.64
CA TYR A 31 -2.03 -10.25 0.31
C TYR A 31 -2.29 -10.73 1.74
N PRO A 32 -1.49 -11.73 2.22
CA PRO A 32 -1.65 -12.24 3.58
C PRO A 32 -1.46 -11.13 4.61
N SER A 33 -2.11 -11.30 5.76
CA SER A 33 -2.10 -10.29 6.83
C SER A 33 -2.01 -10.90 8.23
N VAL A 34 -1.60 -10.04 9.18
CA VAL A 34 -1.73 -10.24 10.61
C VAL A 34 -2.58 -9.12 11.20
N SER A 35 -3.34 -9.42 12.26
CA SER A 35 -4.14 -8.42 12.99
C SER A 35 -3.47 -8.15 14.33
N ASN A 36 -2.98 -6.92 14.52
CA ASN A 36 -2.23 -6.48 15.70
C ASN A 36 -1.01 -7.37 16.00
N ASP A 37 -1.03 -8.14 17.11
CA ASP A 37 0.06 -9.00 17.54
C ASP A 37 -0.07 -10.39 16.88
N PRO A 38 0.89 -10.82 16.05
CA PRO A 38 0.80 -12.10 15.38
C PRO A 38 0.80 -13.27 16.37
N THR A 39 -0.04 -14.27 16.11
CA THR A 39 -0.09 -15.49 16.94
C THR A 39 1.26 -16.23 16.95
N ILE A 40 1.94 -16.24 15.80
CA ILE A 40 3.30 -16.78 15.64
C ILE A 40 4.13 -15.70 14.93
N PRO A 41 5.15 -15.12 15.59
CA PRO A 41 5.99 -14.11 14.95
C PRO A 41 6.60 -14.58 13.64
N GLY A 42 6.44 -13.78 12.59
CA GLY A 42 6.93 -14.06 11.25
C GLY A 42 5.96 -14.84 10.35
N GLU A 43 4.80 -15.27 10.87
CA GLU A 43 3.78 -16.00 10.11
C GLU A 43 2.53 -15.12 9.93
N HIS A 44 1.85 -15.27 8.79
CA HIS A 44 0.55 -14.64 8.57
C HIS A 44 -0.55 -15.35 9.38
N GLU A 45 -1.65 -14.64 9.65
CA GLU A 45 -2.84 -15.20 10.28
C GLU A 45 -3.98 -15.42 9.28
N PHE A 46 -4.02 -14.58 8.24
CA PHE A 46 -5.05 -14.60 7.21
C PHE A 46 -4.41 -14.66 5.83
N TRP A 47 -4.86 -15.61 5.01
CA TRP A 47 -4.46 -15.72 3.61
C TRP A 47 -5.54 -15.08 2.73
N ASN A 48 -5.28 -13.88 2.22
CA ASN A 48 -6.21 -13.13 1.38
C ASN A 48 -5.79 -13.30 -0.09
N ALA A 49 -6.50 -14.14 -0.83
CA ALA A 49 -6.28 -14.31 -2.26
C ALA A 49 -7.04 -13.24 -3.05
N PHE A 50 -6.48 -12.81 -4.17
CA PHE A 50 -7.17 -11.91 -5.11
C PHE A 50 -8.37 -12.59 -5.77
N ASP A 51 -9.33 -11.82 -6.24
CA ASP A 51 -10.50 -12.29 -6.97
C ASP A 51 -10.10 -13.11 -8.22
N GLU A 52 -10.92 -14.11 -8.56
CA GLU A 52 -10.67 -14.96 -9.73
C GLU A 52 -10.64 -14.12 -11.02
N GLY A 53 -9.55 -14.23 -11.78
CA GLY A 53 -9.34 -13.50 -13.01
C GLY A 53 -8.72 -12.10 -12.83
N ALA A 54 -8.42 -11.70 -11.61
CA ALA A 54 -7.75 -10.44 -11.32
C ALA A 54 -6.43 -10.33 -12.09
N SER A 55 -6.16 -9.14 -12.60
CA SER A 55 -4.93 -8.84 -13.36
C SER A 55 -4.66 -7.34 -13.38
N ILE A 56 -3.40 -6.96 -13.57
CA ILE A 56 -2.97 -5.55 -13.64
C ILE A 56 -2.39 -5.29 -15.02
N ALA A 57 -2.90 -4.27 -15.74
CA ALA A 57 -2.36 -3.85 -17.03
C ALA A 57 -0.94 -3.25 -16.89
N PRO A 58 -0.17 -3.13 -17.98
CA PRO A 58 1.16 -2.51 -17.93
C PRO A 58 1.12 -1.08 -17.42
N GLY A 59 1.88 -0.78 -16.37
CA GLY A 59 1.96 0.56 -15.78
C GLY A 59 0.72 1.01 -15.02
N ASP A 60 -0.19 0.10 -14.72
CA ASP A 60 -1.45 0.31 -14.01
C ASP A 60 -1.37 -0.21 -12.57
N VAL A 61 -2.41 0.02 -11.80
CA VAL A 61 -2.53 -0.40 -10.40
C VAL A 61 -3.72 -1.32 -10.19
N TYR A 62 -3.77 -1.99 -9.04
CA TYR A 62 -4.90 -2.76 -8.54
C TYR A 62 -5.22 -2.30 -7.12
N VAL A 63 -6.43 -1.83 -6.90
CA VAL A 63 -6.87 -1.23 -5.64
C VAL A 63 -7.81 -2.17 -4.90
N ILE A 64 -7.43 -2.52 -3.66
CA ILE A 64 -8.24 -3.28 -2.71
C ILE A 64 -8.77 -2.29 -1.67
N ALA A 65 -10.05 -1.99 -1.67
CA ALA A 65 -10.65 -0.99 -0.79
C ALA A 65 -11.61 -1.60 0.24
N HIS A 66 -11.81 -0.91 1.36
CA HIS A 66 -12.90 -1.26 2.28
C HIS A 66 -14.24 -0.97 1.60
N GLY A 67 -15.17 -1.95 1.61
CA GLY A 67 -16.45 -1.84 0.90
C GLY A 67 -17.43 -0.74 1.40
N SER A 68 -17.06 -0.03 2.47
CA SER A 68 -17.78 1.15 3.00
C SER A 68 -16.90 2.40 2.99
N ALA A 69 -15.85 2.45 2.17
CA ALA A 69 -15.00 3.62 1.98
C ALA A 69 -15.76 4.76 1.28
N ASP A 70 -15.16 5.94 1.24
CA ASP A 70 -15.67 7.07 0.46
C ASP A 70 -15.85 6.68 -1.01
N SER A 71 -16.82 7.30 -1.66
CA SER A 71 -17.14 7.03 -3.07
C SER A 71 -15.97 7.28 -4.02
N THR A 72 -15.05 8.18 -3.67
CA THR A 72 -13.83 8.44 -4.45
C THR A 72 -12.91 7.22 -4.43
N ILE A 73 -12.72 6.60 -3.27
CA ILE A 73 -11.92 5.37 -3.13
C ILE A 73 -12.61 4.21 -3.86
N LEU A 74 -13.94 4.07 -3.66
CA LEU A 74 -14.71 3.00 -4.29
C LEU A 74 -14.77 3.12 -5.82
N ALA A 75 -14.59 4.30 -6.38
CA ALA A 75 -14.55 4.51 -7.84
C ALA A 75 -13.26 3.97 -8.48
N GLU A 76 -12.17 3.87 -7.71
CA GLU A 76 -10.88 3.31 -8.13
C GLU A 76 -10.70 1.84 -7.72
N ALA A 77 -11.61 1.29 -6.89
CA ALA A 77 -11.46 -0.05 -6.34
C ALA A 77 -11.73 -1.15 -7.39
N ASP A 78 -10.79 -2.08 -7.53
CA ASP A 78 -10.93 -3.31 -8.33
C ASP A 78 -11.55 -4.44 -7.47
N GLU A 79 -11.28 -4.43 -6.17
CA GLU A 79 -11.72 -5.45 -5.23
C GLU A 79 -12.11 -4.80 -3.89
N THR A 80 -13.01 -5.43 -3.11
CA THR A 80 -13.35 -4.96 -1.78
C THR A 80 -13.01 -5.98 -0.70
N HIS A 81 -12.37 -5.51 0.38
CA HIS A 81 -12.02 -6.31 1.55
C HIS A 81 -12.36 -5.55 2.84
N ASN A 82 -13.29 -6.07 3.67
CA ASN A 82 -13.81 -5.34 4.82
C ASN A 82 -12.98 -5.48 6.12
N PHE A 83 -11.85 -6.17 6.05
CA PHE A 83 -10.96 -6.38 7.20
C PHE A 83 -9.61 -5.68 6.97
N LEU A 84 -9.64 -4.47 6.44
CA LEU A 84 -8.47 -3.63 6.28
C LEU A 84 -8.07 -2.96 7.61
N SER A 85 -6.80 -2.62 7.70
CA SER A 85 -6.09 -2.16 8.89
C SER A 85 -6.75 -1.00 9.64
N ASN A 86 -6.48 -0.92 10.94
CA ASN A 86 -6.66 0.26 11.79
C ASN A 86 -5.31 0.85 12.24
N GLY A 87 -4.24 0.58 11.49
CA GLY A 87 -2.93 1.18 11.63
C GLY A 87 -1.86 0.23 12.15
N ASP A 88 -2.25 -0.79 12.90
CA ASP A 88 -1.36 -1.76 13.57
C ASP A 88 -1.36 -3.17 12.96
N ASP A 89 -2.11 -3.37 11.86
CA ASP A 89 -2.15 -4.64 11.13
C ASP A 89 -1.09 -4.67 10.02
N GLY A 90 -0.35 -5.78 9.90
CA GLY A 90 0.64 -5.98 8.84
C GLY A 90 0.05 -6.63 7.60
N TYR A 91 0.51 -6.22 6.41
CA TYR A 91 0.20 -6.83 5.12
C TYR A 91 1.48 -7.21 4.39
N ALA A 92 1.47 -8.37 3.73
CA ALA A 92 2.49 -8.73 2.76
C ALA A 92 1.89 -8.91 1.37
N LEU A 93 2.70 -8.76 0.33
CA LEU A 93 2.43 -9.32 -0.99
C LEU A 93 3.18 -10.63 -1.09
N ALA A 94 2.50 -11.70 -1.48
CA ALA A 94 3.06 -13.03 -1.58
C ALA A 94 2.75 -13.68 -2.94
N PHE A 95 3.57 -14.64 -3.35
CA PHE A 95 3.33 -15.49 -4.51
C PHE A 95 3.48 -16.96 -4.13
N GLY A 96 2.46 -17.77 -4.40
CA GLY A 96 2.41 -19.19 -4.09
C GLY A 96 1.04 -19.62 -3.57
N THR A 97 1.04 -20.55 -2.65
CA THR A 97 -0.13 -21.03 -1.91
C THR A 97 0.06 -20.77 -0.43
N GLU A 98 -1.00 -20.81 0.37
CA GLU A 98 -0.94 -20.59 1.82
C GLU A 98 0.12 -21.45 2.54
N ASP A 99 0.35 -22.68 2.06
CA ASP A 99 1.32 -23.63 2.64
C ASP A 99 2.73 -23.51 2.04
N ASP A 100 2.88 -22.88 0.85
CA ASP A 100 4.17 -22.78 0.14
C ASP A 100 4.21 -21.49 -0.71
N TYR A 101 4.80 -20.46 -0.16
CA TYR A 101 4.84 -19.12 -0.76
C TYR A 101 6.17 -18.41 -0.56
N VAL A 102 6.38 -17.38 -1.35
CA VAL A 102 7.46 -16.41 -1.17
C VAL A 102 6.88 -15.03 -0.91
N LEU A 103 7.43 -14.34 0.07
CA LEU A 103 7.09 -12.94 0.36
C LEU A 103 7.80 -12.03 -0.64
N LEU A 104 7.11 -10.99 -1.10
CA LEU A 104 7.59 -10.07 -2.13
C LEU A 104 7.71 -8.64 -1.61
N ASP A 105 6.80 -8.23 -0.72
CA ASP A 105 6.74 -6.87 -0.20
C ASP A 105 5.96 -6.82 1.13
N PHE A 106 6.14 -5.72 1.89
CA PHE A 106 5.42 -5.50 3.14
C PHE A 106 4.91 -4.06 3.27
N VAL A 107 3.79 -3.92 3.99
CA VAL A 107 3.36 -2.75 4.74
C VAL A 107 3.14 -3.18 6.18
N GLY A 108 3.93 -2.67 7.13
CA GLY A 108 4.07 -3.28 8.43
C GLY A 108 4.92 -4.56 8.39
N ASP A 109 4.88 -5.35 9.42
CA ASP A 109 5.53 -6.67 9.44
C ASP A 109 4.68 -7.70 10.19
N PHE A 110 5.15 -8.94 10.25
CA PHE A 110 4.47 -10.05 10.93
C PHE A 110 5.19 -10.47 12.23
N ASN A 111 6.10 -9.63 12.78
CA ASN A 111 6.95 -10.05 13.90
C ASN A 111 6.42 -9.60 15.25
N ALA A 112 5.77 -8.42 15.32
CA ALA A 112 5.28 -7.84 16.57
C ALA A 112 4.18 -6.81 16.34
N ASP A 113 3.41 -6.53 17.40
CA ASP A 113 2.46 -5.43 17.46
C ASP A 113 3.21 -4.09 17.60
N PRO A 114 3.04 -3.12 16.69
CA PRO A 114 3.64 -1.79 16.81
C PRO A 114 2.95 -0.92 17.87
N GLY A 115 1.81 -1.35 18.41
CA GLY A 115 0.95 -0.59 19.31
C GLY A 115 -0.15 0.16 18.56
N SER A 116 0.08 1.39 18.14
CA SER A 116 -0.92 2.16 17.37
C SER A 116 -0.68 2.11 15.88
N GLY A 117 0.59 1.99 15.48
CA GLY A 117 1.02 1.96 14.08
C GLY A 117 2.55 1.98 13.98
N TRP A 118 3.08 1.66 12.82
CA TRP A 118 4.51 1.75 12.56
C TRP A 118 4.94 3.19 12.25
N ALA A 119 6.14 3.55 12.69
CA ALA A 119 6.78 4.76 12.24
C ALA A 119 7.30 4.58 10.80
N VAL A 120 7.09 5.57 9.92
CA VAL A 120 7.55 5.58 8.54
C VAL A 120 8.12 6.97 8.22
N ALA A 121 9.27 7.01 7.56
CA ALA A 121 9.92 8.27 7.16
C ALA A 121 10.16 9.25 8.34
N GLY A 122 10.30 8.73 9.58
CA GLY A 122 10.44 9.53 10.79
C GLY A 122 9.13 10.07 11.37
N VAL A 123 7.98 9.77 10.77
CA VAL A 123 6.65 10.10 11.30
C VAL A 123 6.19 8.94 12.18
N ALA A 124 5.87 9.21 13.44
CA ALA A 124 5.36 8.20 14.37
C ALA A 124 3.93 7.77 13.97
N ASP A 125 3.63 6.48 14.18
CA ASP A 125 2.31 5.89 13.90
C ASP A 125 1.81 6.14 12.45
N ALA A 126 2.70 6.28 11.48
CA ALA A 126 2.37 6.71 10.11
C ALA A 126 1.53 5.72 9.30
N THR A 127 1.37 4.48 9.77
CA THR A 127 0.41 3.53 9.19
C THR A 127 -1.01 3.74 9.72
N LYS A 128 -1.22 4.68 10.64
CA LYS A 128 -2.50 5.07 11.20
C LYS A 128 -2.82 6.52 10.86
N ASP A 129 -4.05 6.80 10.45
CA ASP A 129 -4.51 8.16 10.15
C ASP A 129 -3.69 8.87 9.06
N HIS A 130 -3.07 8.12 8.13
CA HIS A 130 -2.25 8.64 7.04
C HIS A 130 -2.45 7.85 5.74
N THR A 131 -1.96 8.42 4.66
CA THR A 131 -1.74 7.73 3.40
C THR A 131 -0.23 7.60 3.15
N LEU A 132 0.22 6.39 2.81
CA LEU A 132 1.60 6.09 2.44
C LEU A 132 1.68 5.87 0.94
N VAL A 133 2.53 6.62 0.26
CA VAL A 133 2.79 6.47 -1.18
C VAL A 133 4.23 6.00 -1.37
N ARG A 134 4.43 4.87 -2.05
CA ARG A 134 5.77 4.39 -2.38
C ARG A 134 6.45 5.40 -3.31
N LYS A 135 7.71 5.72 -3.06
CA LYS A 135 8.46 6.63 -3.92
C LYS A 135 8.59 6.05 -5.33
N PHE A 136 8.36 6.86 -6.35
CA PHE A 136 8.43 6.42 -7.77
C PHE A 136 9.82 5.92 -8.21
N SER A 137 10.85 6.19 -7.42
CA SER A 137 12.20 5.65 -7.63
C SER A 137 12.37 4.21 -7.16
N VAL A 138 11.42 3.69 -6.38
CA VAL A 138 11.42 2.30 -5.90
C VAL A 138 10.75 1.44 -6.96
N THR A 139 11.47 0.45 -7.48
CA THR A 139 11.03 -0.35 -8.64
C THR A 139 10.75 -1.82 -8.29
N SER A 140 10.84 -2.19 -7.01
CA SER A 140 10.57 -3.55 -6.54
C SER A 140 10.05 -3.51 -5.10
N GLY A 141 9.36 -4.56 -4.69
CA GLY A 141 8.99 -4.75 -3.29
C GLY A 141 10.21 -4.94 -2.38
N ASN A 142 10.00 -4.77 -1.10
CA ASN A 142 11.01 -4.92 -0.05
C ASN A 142 10.43 -5.74 1.11
N THR A 143 11.07 -6.86 1.41
CA THR A 143 10.66 -7.76 2.51
C THR A 143 11.30 -7.40 3.86
N ASP A 144 12.14 -6.37 3.90
CA ASP A 144 12.64 -5.77 5.14
C ASP A 144 11.84 -4.48 5.42
N TRP A 145 10.78 -4.60 6.21
CA TRP A 145 9.93 -3.46 6.55
C TRP A 145 10.70 -2.33 7.23
N THR A 146 11.64 -2.67 8.11
CA THR A 146 12.44 -1.65 8.82
C THR A 146 13.24 -0.81 7.84
N ALA A 147 13.85 -1.45 6.85
CA ALA A 147 14.59 -0.75 5.79
C ALA A 147 13.67 0.05 4.87
N SER A 148 12.49 -0.52 4.50
CA SER A 148 11.50 0.15 3.67
C SER A 148 10.88 1.37 4.35
N ALA A 149 10.46 1.24 5.62
CA ALA A 149 9.88 2.32 6.41
C ALA A 149 10.86 3.48 6.62
N GLY A 150 12.13 3.16 6.83
CA GLY A 150 13.17 4.16 7.10
C GLY A 150 12.96 4.95 8.40
N THR A 151 13.88 5.85 8.70
CA THR A 151 13.87 6.68 9.90
C THR A 151 13.73 8.17 9.60
N SER A 152 13.78 8.54 8.34
CA SER A 152 13.64 9.90 7.83
C SER A 152 13.03 9.89 6.42
N ALA A 153 12.60 11.04 5.95
CA ALA A 153 12.09 11.18 4.59
C ALA A 153 13.14 10.86 3.51
N GLU A 154 14.44 10.94 3.83
CA GLU A 154 15.52 10.66 2.88
C GLU A 154 15.74 9.16 2.70
N ASP A 155 15.74 8.38 3.79
CA ASP A 155 16.06 6.94 3.78
C ASP A 155 14.84 6.02 3.63
N SER A 156 13.64 6.53 3.85
CA SER A 156 12.40 5.80 3.63
C SER A 156 12.12 5.57 2.14
N GLU A 157 11.51 4.43 1.81
CA GLU A 157 10.94 4.18 0.49
C GLU A 157 9.55 4.82 0.31
N TRP A 158 9.01 5.45 1.35
CA TRP A 158 7.66 5.98 1.38
C TRP A 158 7.62 7.50 1.54
N ILE A 159 6.54 8.09 1.03
CA ILE A 159 6.08 9.44 1.30
C ILE A 159 4.88 9.30 2.23
N VAL A 160 4.87 10.03 3.34
CA VAL A 160 3.75 10.07 4.28
C VAL A 160 2.91 11.30 3.97
N LEU A 161 1.65 11.09 3.65
CA LEU A 161 0.65 12.13 3.40
C LEU A 161 -0.30 12.24 4.59
N ASP A 162 -1.07 13.33 4.64
CA ASP A 162 -2.10 13.53 5.66
C ASP A 162 -3.23 12.50 5.54
N GLN A 163 -4.01 12.36 6.61
CA GLN A 163 -5.22 11.54 6.62
C GLN A 163 -6.19 11.96 5.51
N ASP A 164 -6.75 10.99 4.79
CA ASP A 164 -7.69 11.20 3.69
C ASP A 164 -7.10 11.99 2.49
N ASP A 165 -5.79 12.02 2.35
CA ASP A 165 -5.14 12.52 1.12
C ASP A 165 -4.97 11.37 0.11
N TRP A 166 -5.82 11.34 -0.90
CA TRP A 166 -5.85 10.31 -1.95
C TRP A 166 -5.37 10.86 -3.30
N THR A 167 -4.43 11.79 -3.27
CA THR A 167 -3.94 12.49 -4.48
C THR A 167 -3.36 11.54 -5.53
N TYR A 168 -2.81 10.39 -5.12
CA TYR A 168 -2.16 9.44 -6.02
C TYR A 168 -2.97 8.17 -6.27
N LEU A 169 -4.08 7.94 -5.54
CA LEU A 169 -4.92 6.76 -5.66
C LEU A 169 -5.33 6.49 -7.13
N GLY A 170 -5.23 5.24 -7.54
CA GLY A 170 -5.56 4.79 -8.89
C GLY A 170 -4.43 4.99 -9.92
N SER A 171 -3.23 5.43 -9.46
CA SER A 171 -2.08 5.55 -10.36
C SER A 171 -0.75 5.65 -9.61
N HIS A 172 0.30 5.00 -10.12
CA HIS A 172 1.64 5.12 -9.58
C HIS A 172 2.56 5.82 -10.60
N ALA A 173 2.44 7.14 -10.73
CA ALA A 173 3.23 7.95 -11.62
C ALA A 173 3.59 9.30 -10.97
N GLU A 174 4.83 9.78 -11.18
CA GLU A 174 5.17 11.14 -10.77
C GLU A 174 4.19 12.15 -11.38
N LEU A 175 3.59 12.98 -10.55
CA LEU A 175 2.79 14.11 -11.03
C LEU A 175 3.69 15.04 -11.84
N LYS A 176 3.64 14.94 -13.16
CA LYS A 176 4.37 15.87 -14.03
C LYS A 176 3.71 17.23 -13.94
N LEU A 177 4.41 18.22 -13.37
CA LEU A 177 4.03 19.61 -13.52
C LEU A 177 3.95 19.91 -15.02
N VAL A 178 2.74 20.04 -15.53
CA VAL A 178 2.54 20.58 -16.90
C VAL A 178 2.82 22.06 -16.82
N VAL A 179 4.05 22.45 -17.13
CA VAL A 179 4.38 23.87 -17.35
C VAL A 179 3.66 24.30 -18.61
N VAL A 180 2.51 24.95 -18.45
CA VAL A 180 1.83 25.59 -19.58
C VAL A 180 2.69 26.79 -19.99
N PRO A 181 3.26 26.83 -21.22
CA PRO A 181 4.05 27.96 -21.67
C PRO A 181 3.19 29.25 -21.64
N GLY A 182 3.58 30.23 -20.84
CA GLY A 182 2.89 31.49 -20.73
C GLY A 182 2.17 31.79 -19.41
N CYS A 183 2.15 30.87 -18.45
CA CYS A 183 1.78 31.21 -17.06
C CYS A 183 3.02 31.57 -16.27
N ASP A 184 3.16 32.87 -16.01
CA ASP A 184 4.16 33.40 -15.09
C ASP A 184 3.78 33.02 -13.66
N LEU A 185 4.56 32.17 -12.99
CA LEU A 185 4.41 31.83 -11.58
C LEU A 185 4.91 33.01 -10.75
N SER A 186 4.15 34.09 -10.67
CA SER A 186 4.34 35.10 -9.63
C SER A 186 3.74 34.50 -8.34
N LEU A 187 4.61 34.16 -7.41
CA LEU A 187 4.28 33.85 -6.03
C LEU A 187 3.39 34.92 -5.44
N ILE A 188 2.19 34.56 -5.02
CA ILE A 188 1.36 35.36 -4.11
C ILE A 188 1.58 34.80 -2.71
#